data_a7cdc20ee2404b740928cafaaca85eab
#
_entry.id   a7cdc20ee2404b740928cafaaca85eab
#
_cell.length_a   1.000
_cell.length_b   1.000
_cell.length_c   1.000
_cell.angle_alpha   90.00
_cell.angle_beta   90.00
_cell.angle_gamma   90.00
#
_symmetry.space_group_name_H-M   'P 1'
#
loop_
_entity.id
_entity.type
_entity.pdbx_description
1 polymer ?
#
loop_
_entity_poly.entity_id
_entity_poly.type
_entity_poly.pdbx_seq_one_letter_code
_entity_poly.pdbx_strand_id
1 'polypeptide(L)'
;NGCIIESNAITADMSVPRYVRADFDALLCPRGTPEWWMAHYGLTNGGYDCAETSDSDGDGMKAWEEYRADTDPGDGDSVFRITGVVYGQGGINIHWQGGNAATQYLQAGESIVSNGGSWTTIFTNEPPTTLVTNVIDDQAGVGPRFYRIRAVR
;
A
#
# COMPACT_ATOMS: atom_id res chain seq x y z
N ASN A 1 7.17 27.58 -30.52
CA ASN A 1 6.03 27.00 -31.24
C ASN A 1 5.61 25.74 -30.49
N GLY A 2 4.55 25.86 -29.67
CA GLY A 2 4.11 24.83 -28.76
C GLY A 2 3.29 23.74 -29.48
N CYS A 3 3.25 22.57 -28.83
CA CYS A 3 2.31 21.51 -29.16
C CYS A 3 0.90 21.94 -28.74
N ILE A 4 -0.09 21.83 -29.61
CA ILE A 4 -1.49 22.10 -29.29
C ILE A 4 -2.14 20.74 -29.01
N ILE A 5 -2.74 20.61 -27.84
CA ILE A 5 -3.54 19.44 -27.48
C ILE A 5 -4.99 19.80 -27.78
N GLU A 6 -5.55 19.22 -28.82
CA GLU A 6 -6.99 19.26 -29.09
C GLU A 6 -7.55 17.86 -28.90
N SER A 7 -8.32 17.68 -27.87
CA SER A 7 -8.88 16.38 -27.45
C SER A 7 -7.77 15.30 -27.27
N ASN A 8 -7.86 14.15 -27.88
CA ASN A 8 -6.89 13.04 -27.74
C ASN A 8 -5.83 13.01 -28.85
N ALA A 9 -5.65 14.10 -29.60
CA ALA A 9 -4.69 14.16 -30.70
C ALA A 9 -3.57 15.18 -30.40
N ILE A 10 -2.34 14.76 -30.63
CA ILE A 10 -1.16 15.62 -30.59
C ILE A 10 -0.70 15.82 -32.03
N THR A 11 -0.73 17.07 -32.50
CA THR A 11 -0.22 17.44 -33.84
C THR A 11 1.13 18.13 -33.68
N ALA A 12 2.15 17.62 -34.37
CA ALA A 12 3.47 18.23 -34.41
C ALA A 12 3.87 18.51 -35.85
N ASP A 13 4.46 19.68 -36.11
CA ASP A 13 5.10 19.99 -37.38
C ASP A 13 6.42 19.24 -37.48
N MET A 14 6.52 18.30 -38.40
CA MET A 14 7.67 17.44 -38.67
C MET A 14 8.52 17.91 -39.82
N SER A 15 8.36 19.14 -40.25
CA SER A 15 9.17 19.74 -41.35
C SER A 15 10.67 19.87 -41.00
N VAL A 16 11.00 19.78 -39.72
CA VAL A 16 12.38 19.72 -39.18
C VAL A 16 12.50 18.56 -38.18
N PRO A 17 13.70 17.95 -38.06
CA PRO A 17 13.90 16.91 -37.03
C PRO A 17 13.56 17.41 -35.63
N ARG A 18 12.69 16.69 -34.93
CA ARG A 18 12.25 17.02 -33.55
C ARG A 18 12.25 15.78 -32.70
N TYR A 19 12.52 15.98 -31.42
CA TYR A 19 12.26 14.98 -30.43
C TYR A 19 10.89 15.29 -29.82
N VAL A 20 9.98 14.32 -29.89
CA VAL A 20 8.67 14.39 -29.20
C VAL A 20 8.77 13.46 -28.00
N ARG A 21 8.65 14.04 -26.80
CA ARG A 21 8.52 13.29 -25.56
C ARG A 21 7.11 13.50 -25.04
N ALA A 22 6.42 12.39 -24.75
CA ALA A 22 5.17 12.41 -24.04
C ALA A 22 5.42 11.86 -22.61
N ASP A 23 5.11 12.66 -21.61
CA ASP A 23 5.12 12.26 -20.22
C ASP A 23 3.66 12.08 -19.80
N PHE A 24 3.34 10.91 -19.22
CA PHE A 24 2.00 10.58 -18.78
C PHE A 24 2.03 10.35 -17.28
N ASP A 25 1.30 11.18 -16.55
CA ASP A 25 1.06 10.94 -15.14
C ASP A 25 -0.21 10.08 -14.97
N ALA A 26 -0.20 9.18 -13.97
CA ALA A 26 -1.38 8.43 -13.64
C ALA A 26 -2.46 9.37 -13.06
N LEU A 27 -3.69 9.23 -13.52
CA LEU A 27 -4.84 9.84 -12.85
C LEU A 27 -5.02 9.16 -11.50
N LEU A 28 -5.12 9.95 -10.45
CA LEU A 28 -5.21 9.49 -9.07
C LEU A 28 -6.55 9.88 -8.45
N CYS A 29 -7.15 8.95 -7.73
CA CYS A 29 -8.26 9.24 -6.83
C CYS A 29 -7.79 10.09 -5.63
N PRO A 30 -8.70 10.68 -4.83
CA PRO A 30 -8.36 11.61 -3.74
C PRO A 30 -7.40 11.09 -2.67
N ARG A 31 -7.32 9.77 -2.47
CA ARG A 31 -6.40 9.11 -1.51
C ARG A 31 -5.11 8.60 -2.14
N GLY A 32 -4.96 8.83 -3.46
CA GLY A 32 -3.76 8.48 -4.21
C GLY A 32 -3.79 7.13 -4.89
N THR A 33 -4.94 6.46 -4.96
CA THR A 33 -5.10 5.23 -5.72
C THR A 33 -5.18 5.54 -7.21
N PRO A 34 -4.37 4.94 -8.08
CA PRO A 34 -4.46 5.18 -9.51
C PRO A 34 -5.77 4.65 -10.11
N GLU A 35 -6.41 5.45 -10.97
CA GLU A 35 -7.65 5.04 -11.64
C GLU A 35 -7.46 3.77 -12.49
N TRP A 36 -6.27 3.58 -13.09
CA TRP A 36 -5.97 2.37 -13.85
C TRP A 36 -6.02 1.10 -12.97
N TRP A 37 -5.61 1.21 -11.69
CA TRP A 37 -5.68 0.09 -10.75
C TRP A 37 -7.14 -0.19 -10.36
N MET A 38 -7.91 0.87 -10.08
CA MET A 38 -9.35 0.75 -9.83
C MET A 38 -10.08 0.09 -11.00
N ALA A 39 -9.75 0.50 -12.24
CA ALA A 39 -10.30 -0.08 -13.45
C ALA A 39 -9.91 -1.55 -13.64
N HIS A 40 -8.66 -1.91 -13.29
CA HIS A 40 -8.15 -3.28 -13.38
C HIS A 40 -8.98 -4.25 -12.53
N TYR A 41 -9.37 -3.83 -11.34
CA TYR A 41 -10.21 -4.63 -10.43
C TYR A 41 -11.72 -4.39 -10.60
N GLY A 42 -12.13 -3.59 -11.58
CA GLY A 42 -13.54 -3.31 -11.84
C GLY A 42 -14.22 -2.46 -10.76
N LEU A 43 -13.46 -1.75 -9.95
CA LEU A 43 -13.94 -0.91 -8.85
C LEU A 43 -14.44 0.44 -9.38
N THR A 44 -15.67 0.43 -9.93
CA THR A 44 -16.23 1.60 -10.64
C THR A 44 -17.55 2.10 -10.07
N ASN A 45 -18.08 1.46 -9.04
CA ASN A 45 -19.40 1.80 -8.46
C ASN A 45 -19.42 3.20 -7.86
N GLY A 46 -20.25 4.08 -8.42
CA GLY A 46 -20.36 5.48 -8.00
C GLY A 46 -19.19 6.37 -8.48
N GLY A 47 -18.38 5.88 -9.41
CA GLY A 47 -17.13 6.50 -9.84
C GLY A 47 -15.94 6.10 -8.98
N TYR A 48 -14.72 6.31 -9.51
CA TYR A 48 -13.49 5.89 -8.84
C TYR A 48 -13.29 6.51 -7.46
N ASP A 49 -13.65 7.78 -7.28
CA ASP A 49 -13.53 8.50 -6.00
C ASP A 49 -14.38 7.88 -4.89
N CYS A 50 -15.57 7.38 -5.23
CA CYS A 50 -16.43 6.67 -4.29
C CYS A 50 -15.93 5.24 -4.05
N ALA A 51 -15.60 4.52 -5.12
CA ALA A 51 -15.16 3.14 -5.06
C ALA A 51 -13.84 2.99 -4.29
N GLU A 52 -12.95 4.00 -4.33
CA GLU A 52 -11.70 4.02 -3.58
C GLU A 52 -11.89 3.82 -2.06
N THR A 53 -13.05 4.24 -1.53
CA THR A 53 -13.36 4.14 -0.10
C THR A 53 -14.26 2.97 0.24
N SER A 54 -14.61 2.13 -0.74
CA SER A 54 -15.40 0.91 -0.52
C SER A 54 -14.51 -0.27 -0.11
N ASP A 55 -15.09 -1.19 0.61
CA ASP A 55 -14.59 -2.51 0.94
C ASP A 55 -15.38 -3.48 0.07
N SER A 56 -14.72 -4.07 -0.93
CA SER A 56 -15.43 -4.79 -2.01
C SER A 56 -15.66 -6.25 -1.68
N ASP A 57 -14.81 -6.88 -0.91
CA ASP A 57 -14.87 -8.30 -0.53
C ASP A 57 -15.26 -8.51 0.94
N GLY A 58 -15.31 -7.42 1.73
CA GLY A 58 -15.80 -7.44 3.11
C GLY A 58 -14.75 -7.86 4.14
N ASP A 59 -13.46 -7.76 3.83
CA ASP A 59 -12.35 -8.14 4.70
C ASP A 59 -11.99 -7.08 5.75
N GLY A 60 -12.54 -5.86 5.60
CA GLY A 60 -12.30 -4.68 6.46
C GLY A 60 -11.29 -3.70 5.88
N MET A 61 -10.62 -4.01 4.76
CA MET A 61 -9.76 -3.09 4.03
C MET A 61 -10.54 -2.35 2.94
N LYS A 62 -10.20 -1.11 2.69
CA LYS A 62 -10.76 -0.32 1.60
C LYS A 62 -9.84 -0.37 0.40
N ALA A 63 -10.35 -0.16 -0.78
CA ALA A 63 -9.57 -0.23 -2.01
C ALA A 63 -8.27 0.59 -1.97
N TRP A 64 -8.26 1.80 -1.38
CA TRP A 64 -7.04 2.60 -1.22
C TRP A 64 -6.03 1.99 -0.24
N GLU A 65 -6.49 1.24 0.79
CA GLU A 65 -5.63 0.54 1.75
C GLU A 65 -5.01 -0.67 1.09
N GLU A 66 -5.78 -1.39 0.30
CA GLU A 66 -5.35 -2.55 -0.46
C GLU A 66 -4.35 -2.18 -1.55
N TYR A 67 -4.61 -1.10 -2.29
CA TYR A 67 -3.61 -0.56 -3.23
C TYR A 67 -2.27 -0.33 -2.55
N ARG A 68 -2.27 0.30 -1.37
CA ARG A 68 -1.03 0.58 -0.60
C ARG A 68 -0.35 -0.66 -0.05
N ALA A 69 -1.14 -1.66 0.30
CA ALA A 69 -0.66 -2.92 0.85
C ALA A 69 -0.32 -3.96 -0.22
N ASP A 70 -0.69 -3.69 -1.48
CA ASP A 70 -0.59 -4.61 -2.60
C ASP A 70 -1.40 -5.90 -2.36
N THR A 71 -2.59 -5.78 -1.77
CA THR A 71 -3.56 -6.87 -1.61
C THR A 71 -4.59 -6.86 -2.72
N ASP A 72 -5.36 -7.92 -2.86
CA ASP A 72 -6.39 -8.08 -3.90
C ASP A 72 -7.75 -7.68 -3.36
N PRO A 73 -8.40 -6.60 -3.87
CA PRO A 73 -9.67 -6.09 -3.36
C PRO A 73 -10.89 -6.94 -3.72
N GLY A 74 -10.69 -8.07 -4.32
CA GLY A 74 -11.74 -9.06 -4.62
C GLY A 74 -11.55 -10.38 -3.89
N ASP A 75 -10.55 -10.49 -3.02
CA ASP A 75 -10.22 -11.69 -2.27
C ASP A 75 -10.08 -11.39 -0.77
N GLY A 76 -11.14 -11.65 -0.01
CA GLY A 76 -11.19 -11.40 1.43
C GLY A 76 -10.17 -12.17 2.29
N ASP A 77 -9.40 -13.08 1.70
CA ASP A 77 -8.25 -13.72 2.34
C ASP A 77 -6.92 -12.98 2.06
N SER A 78 -6.91 -12.05 1.10
CA SER A 78 -5.74 -11.24 0.71
C SER A 78 -5.66 -9.96 1.54
N VAL A 79 -5.41 -10.04 2.82
CA VAL A 79 -5.43 -8.91 3.75
C VAL A 79 -4.04 -8.55 4.28
N PHE A 80 -3.82 -7.28 4.61
CA PHE A 80 -2.62 -6.82 5.29
C PHE A 80 -2.87 -6.71 6.79
N ARG A 81 -2.51 -7.76 7.54
CA ARG A 81 -2.77 -7.82 9.00
C ARG A 81 -1.74 -8.66 9.75
N ILE A 82 -1.55 -8.34 11.03
CA ILE A 82 -0.86 -9.21 11.98
C ILE A 82 -1.75 -10.42 12.24
N THR A 83 -1.22 -11.62 11.99
CA THR A 83 -1.91 -12.90 12.15
C THR A 83 -1.55 -13.59 13.46
N GLY A 84 -0.45 -13.21 14.09
CA GLY A 84 -0.04 -13.77 15.35
C GLY A 84 1.06 -12.97 16.06
N VAL A 85 1.00 -12.97 17.39
CA VAL A 85 2.05 -12.45 18.26
C VAL A 85 2.26 -13.49 19.36
N VAL A 86 3.43 -14.14 19.36
CA VAL A 86 3.70 -15.29 20.23
C VAL A 86 5.01 -15.08 20.96
N TYR A 87 4.97 -15.18 22.29
CA TYR A 87 6.17 -15.19 23.11
C TYR A 87 6.86 -16.57 23.02
N GLY A 88 8.17 -16.56 22.77
CA GLY A 88 8.95 -17.77 22.61
C GLY A 88 10.40 -17.62 23.06
N GLN A 89 11.19 -18.67 22.82
CA GLN A 89 12.64 -18.58 23.04
C GLN A 89 13.23 -17.55 22.07
N GLY A 90 13.94 -16.58 22.61
CA GLY A 90 14.62 -15.53 21.84
C GLY A 90 13.82 -14.25 21.62
N GLY A 91 12.58 -14.12 22.15
CA GLY A 91 11.81 -12.90 22.06
C GLY A 91 10.33 -13.10 21.70
N ILE A 92 9.74 -12.06 21.14
CA ILE A 92 8.36 -12.07 20.66
C ILE A 92 8.38 -12.33 19.15
N ASN A 93 7.72 -13.39 18.71
CA ASN A 93 7.56 -13.73 17.29
C ASN A 93 6.27 -13.10 16.77
N ILE A 94 6.40 -12.23 15.77
CA ILE A 94 5.30 -11.52 15.13
C ILE A 94 5.12 -12.09 13.73
N HIS A 95 3.90 -12.55 13.44
CA HIS A 95 3.49 -13.05 12.14
C HIS A 95 2.52 -12.08 11.49
N TRP A 96 2.66 -11.83 10.19
CA TRP A 96 1.68 -11.07 9.41
C TRP A 96 1.60 -11.58 7.98
N GLN A 97 0.52 -11.21 7.31
CA GLN A 97 0.34 -11.41 5.88
C GLN A 97 0.15 -10.07 5.18
N GLY A 98 0.44 -10.02 3.88
CA GLY A 98 0.29 -8.85 3.03
C GLY A 98 0.66 -9.13 1.59
N GLY A 99 0.64 -8.11 0.76
CA GLY A 99 0.97 -8.22 -0.67
C GLY A 99 2.46 -8.33 -0.95
N ASN A 100 2.79 -8.49 -2.21
CA ASN A 100 4.15 -8.80 -2.69
C ASN A 100 4.93 -7.55 -3.13
N ALA A 101 4.26 -6.49 -3.64
CA ALA A 101 4.91 -5.34 -4.25
C ALA A 101 4.91 -4.07 -3.39
N ALA A 102 4.57 -4.18 -2.10
CA ALA A 102 4.62 -3.08 -1.16
C ALA A 102 5.77 -3.24 -0.16
N THR A 103 6.49 -2.16 0.14
CA THR A 103 7.42 -2.15 1.28
C THR A 103 6.63 -2.22 2.58
N GLN A 104 6.94 -3.19 3.43
CA GLN A 104 6.25 -3.45 4.69
C GLN A 104 7.17 -3.10 5.87
N TYR A 105 6.63 -2.39 6.84
CA TYR A 105 7.33 -1.99 8.06
C TYR A 105 6.66 -2.62 9.27
N LEU A 106 7.41 -3.41 10.06
CA LEU A 106 7.01 -3.78 11.40
C LEU A 106 7.50 -2.70 12.36
N GLN A 107 6.59 -2.16 13.14
CA GLN A 107 6.90 -1.13 14.12
C GLN A 107 6.50 -1.59 15.52
N ALA A 108 7.34 -1.25 16.48
CA ALA A 108 7.10 -1.49 17.90
C ALA A 108 7.01 -0.18 18.68
N GLY A 109 6.23 -0.18 19.74
CA GLY A 109 6.06 0.95 20.66
C GLY A 109 5.69 0.49 22.08
N GLU A 110 5.92 1.35 23.05
CA GLU A 110 5.61 1.08 24.47
C GLU A 110 4.21 1.60 24.87
N SER A 111 3.54 2.33 23.97
CA SER A 111 2.22 2.93 24.21
C SER A 111 1.41 3.01 22.92
N ILE A 112 0.09 2.81 23.04
CA ILE A 112 -0.88 2.94 21.95
C ILE A 112 -1.55 4.33 21.88
N VAL A 113 -1.24 5.24 22.81
CA VAL A 113 -1.87 6.56 22.80
C VAL A 113 -1.36 7.40 21.63
N SER A 114 -2.31 7.97 20.89
CA SER A 114 -2.07 8.71 19.64
C SER A 114 -1.19 9.97 19.79
N ASN A 115 -1.08 10.54 21.00
CA ASN A 115 -0.38 11.81 21.25
C ASN A 115 0.94 11.67 22.02
N GLY A 116 1.50 10.47 22.18
CA GLY A 116 2.73 10.29 22.99
C GLY A 116 3.49 9.01 22.77
N GLY A 117 2.98 8.07 21.98
CA GLY A 117 3.66 6.83 21.67
C GLY A 117 4.61 7.02 20.48
N SER A 118 5.91 6.88 20.70
CA SER A 118 6.85 6.76 19.59
C SER A 118 6.79 5.33 19.03
N TRP A 119 6.60 5.23 17.70
CA TRP A 119 6.67 3.98 16.99
C TRP A 119 8.04 3.89 16.30
N THR A 120 8.80 2.86 16.64
CA THR A 120 10.09 2.59 16.02
C THR A 120 9.96 1.46 15.02
N THR A 121 10.46 1.65 13.80
CA THR A 121 10.55 0.56 12.83
C THR A 121 11.65 -0.40 13.28
N ILE A 122 11.27 -1.64 13.55
CA ILE A 122 12.19 -2.71 13.99
C ILE A 122 12.53 -3.68 12.87
N PHE A 123 11.72 -3.70 11.79
CA PHE A 123 11.98 -4.50 10.61
C PHE A 123 11.39 -3.84 9.37
N THR A 124 12.12 -3.89 8.27
CA THR A 124 11.66 -3.47 6.93
C THR A 124 11.75 -4.66 5.99
N ASN A 125 10.65 -4.94 5.30
CA ASN A 125 10.53 -5.99 4.30
C ASN A 125 10.34 -5.33 2.93
N GLU A 126 11.40 -5.36 2.11
CA GLU A 126 11.40 -4.74 0.79
C GLU A 126 10.82 -5.69 -0.27
N PRO A 127 10.13 -5.18 -1.30
CA PRO A 127 9.65 -5.98 -2.41
C PRO A 127 10.80 -6.68 -3.19
N PRO A 128 10.54 -7.90 -3.72
CA PRO A 128 9.33 -8.68 -3.61
C PRO A 128 9.18 -9.34 -2.25
N THR A 129 8.08 -9.06 -1.55
CA THR A 129 7.80 -9.61 -0.23
C THR A 129 7.09 -10.96 -0.33
N THR A 130 7.24 -11.80 0.70
CA THR A 130 6.43 -13.01 0.83
C THR A 130 5.04 -12.68 1.34
N LEU A 131 4.01 -13.44 0.93
CA LEU A 131 2.63 -13.23 1.38
C LEU A 131 2.48 -13.41 2.91
N VAL A 132 3.30 -14.26 3.50
CA VAL A 132 3.38 -14.45 4.95
C VAL A 132 4.80 -14.19 5.41
N THR A 133 4.93 -13.34 6.41
CA THR A 133 6.23 -12.97 6.99
C THR A 133 6.20 -13.21 8.50
N ASN A 134 7.36 -13.57 9.06
CA ASN A 134 7.54 -13.63 10.50
C ASN A 134 8.87 -13.00 10.91
N VAL A 135 8.88 -12.32 12.05
CA VAL A 135 10.07 -11.67 12.63
C VAL A 135 10.07 -11.86 14.14
N ILE A 136 11.24 -12.08 14.70
CA ILE A 136 11.43 -12.14 16.14
C ILE A 136 11.96 -10.78 16.63
N ASP A 137 11.21 -10.13 17.52
CA ASP A 137 11.70 -9.00 18.31
C ASP A 137 12.45 -9.52 19.53
N ASP A 138 13.75 -9.63 19.43
CA ASP A 138 14.65 -10.07 20.51
C ASP A 138 14.98 -8.94 21.51
N GLN A 139 14.59 -7.70 21.17
CA GLN A 139 14.75 -6.52 22.03
C GLN A 139 13.50 -6.23 22.88
N ALA A 140 12.51 -7.12 22.87
CA ALA A 140 11.32 -7.00 23.69
C ALA A 140 11.70 -7.13 25.17
N GLY A 141 11.85 -6.00 25.85
CA GLY A 141 12.22 -5.89 27.27
C GLY A 141 11.07 -6.25 28.22
N VAL A 142 11.29 -5.96 29.52
CA VAL A 142 10.27 -6.14 30.56
C VAL A 142 9.34 -4.91 30.53
N GLY A 143 8.14 -5.06 29.96
CA GLY A 143 7.15 -3.98 29.90
C GLY A 143 6.11 -4.20 28.80
N PRO A 144 5.09 -3.33 28.72
CA PRO A 144 4.12 -3.40 27.63
C PRO A 144 4.79 -3.12 26.30
N ARG A 145 4.49 -3.96 25.30
CA ARG A 145 5.03 -3.84 23.96
C ARG A 145 3.91 -4.02 22.96
N PHE A 146 3.76 -3.05 22.08
CA PHE A 146 2.72 -3.01 21.07
C PHE A 146 3.36 -3.10 19.69
N TYR A 147 2.68 -3.74 18.76
CA TYR A 147 3.14 -3.91 17.39
C TYR A 147 2.10 -3.39 16.42
N ARG A 148 2.59 -2.80 15.34
CA ARG A 148 1.78 -2.49 14.16
C ARG A 148 2.59 -2.72 12.90
N ILE A 149 1.87 -2.95 11.81
CA ILE A 149 2.45 -3.01 10.47
C ILE A 149 1.98 -1.82 9.65
N ARG A 150 2.81 -1.39 8.72
CA ARG A 150 2.52 -0.33 7.76
C ARG A 150 3.04 -0.76 6.39
N ALA A 151 2.26 -0.51 5.35
CA ALA A 151 2.67 -0.73 3.97
C ALA A 151 2.79 0.59 3.20
N VAL A 152 3.70 0.62 2.23
CA VAL A 152 3.92 1.74 1.31
C VAL A 152 4.24 1.16 -0.07
N ARG A 153 3.47 1.61 -1.06
CA ARG A 153 3.64 1.27 -2.48
C ARG A 153 4.09 2.48 -3.27
#